data_1ac82793358da902b3a366264b8ad866
#
_entry.id   1ac82793358da902b3a366264b8ad866
#
_cell.length_a   1.000
_cell.length_b   1.000
_cell.length_c   1.000
_cell.angle_alpha   90.00
_cell.angle_beta   90.00
_cell.angle_gamma   90.00
#
_symmetry.space_group_name_H-M   'P 1'
#
loop_
_entity.id
_entity.type
_entity.pdbx_description
1 polymer ?
#
loop_
_entity_poly.entity_id
_entity_poly.type
_entity_poly.pdbx_seq_one_letter_code
_entity_poly.pdbx_strand_id
1 'polypeptide(L)'
;MNIEMIPVGDNPPESLNVIIEVPTGGEPVKYEFDKKSGALFVDRILHTPMRYPANYGFVPHTLSPDGDPLDALIIARSPFIPGCVVRARPIGVLNLEDEAGGDEKLICVPVDTTFPYYSDVGEQRDLPSIVLQQIEHFFKHYKDLESEKWVRVGKWGDAEEARRIVVEAIARYKTAE
;
A
#
# COMPACT_ATOMS: atom_id res chain seq x y z
N MET A 1 -6.25 17.63 3.98
CA MET A 1 -6.76 16.67 4.99
C MET A 1 -5.83 16.71 6.20
N ASN A 2 -6.31 16.58 7.43
CA ASN A 2 -5.43 16.48 8.59
C ASN A 2 -5.09 14.99 8.84
N ILE A 3 -3.96 14.54 8.28
CA ILE A 3 -3.51 13.14 8.33
C ILE A 3 -3.22 12.69 9.78
N GLU A 4 -2.67 13.59 10.61
CA GLU A 4 -2.33 13.34 12.01
C GLU A 4 -3.53 12.97 12.88
N MET A 5 -4.73 13.35 12.45
CA MET A 5 -5.98 13.02 13.17
C MET A 5 -6.59 11.68 12.75
N ILE A 6 -6.03 11.00 11.76
CA ILE A 6 -6.53 9.72 11.27
C ILE A 6 -5.76 8.62 12.00
N PRO A 7 -6.40 7.83 12.89
CA PRO A 7 -5.69 6.80 13.62
C PRO A 7 -5.22 5.68 12.69
N VAL A 8 -4.22 4.91 13.12
CA VAL A 8 -3.70 3.75 12.39
C VAL A 8 -4.77 2.69 12.07
N GLY A 9 -5.81 2.63 12.86
CA GLY A 9 -6.94 1.70 12.73
C GLY A 9 -7.66 1.49 14.05
N ASP A 10 -8.80 0.84 14.00
CA ASP A 10 -9.59 0.55 15.21
C ASP A 10 -9.00 -0.63 16.03
N ASN A 11 -8.34 -1.56 15.35
CA ASN A 11 -7.76 -2.77 15.97
C ASN A 11 -6.50 -3.23 15.20
N PRO A 12 -5.40 -2.43 15.18
CA PRO A 12 -4.17 -2.84 14.51
C PRO A 12 -3.48 -4.01 15.27
N PRO A 13 -2.87 -4.96 14.57
CA PRO A 13 -2.68 -5.02 13.13
C PRO A 13 -3.83 -5.66 12.33
N GLU A 14 -4.91 -6.09 12.98
CA GLU A 14 -6.00 -6.84 12.34
C GLU A 14 -6.87 -5.95 11.43
N SER A 15 -7.04 -4.68 11.79
CA SER A 15 -7.82 -3.69 11.03
C SER A 15 -7.08 -2.35 11.02
N LEU A 16 -6.81 -1.85 9.83
CA LEU A 16 -6.03 -0.65 9.56
C LEU A 16 -6.87 0.37 8.81
N ASN A 17 -6.56 1.64 9.00
CA ASN A 17 -6.98 2.71 8.12
C ASN A 17 -5.90 2.91 7.05
N VAL A 18 -6.30 2.91 5.80
CA VAL A 18 -5.40 3.19 4.65
C VAL A 18 -5.90 4.45 3.96
N ILE A 19 -5.02 5.43 3.84
CA ILE A 19 -5.29 6.68 3.10
C ILE A 19 -4.92 6.43 1.65
N ILE A 20 -5.88 6.55 0.74
CA ILE A 20 -5.68 6.25 -0.68
C ILE A 20 -5.04 7.45 -1.39
N GLU A 21 -4.00 7.19 -2.16
CA GLU A 21 -3.31 8.16 -3.00
C GLU A 21 -3.57 7.92 -4.49
N VAL A 22 -3.53 6.65 -4.93
CA VAL A 22 -3.67 6.30 -6.34
C VAL A 22 -4.79 5.27 -6.52
N PRO A 23 -5.80 5.56 -7.37
CA PRO A 23 -6.88 4.61 -7.63
C PRO A 23 -6.40 3.45 -8.52
N THR A 24 -6.98 2.25 -8.32
CA THR A 24 -6.76 1.12 -9.23
C THR A 24 -7.14 1.48 -10.67
N GLY A 25 -6.31 1.12 -11.64
CA GLY A 25 -6.57 1.34 -13.07
C GLY A 25 -6.66 2.81 -13.50
N GLY A 26 -6.33 3.75 -12.60
CA GLY A 26 -6.27 5.18 -12.90
C GLY A 26 -5.21 5.53 -13.94
N GLU A 27 -5.11 6.80 -14.31
CA GLU A 27 -4.05 7.27 -15.22
C GLU A 27 -2.66 7.01 -14.62
N PRO A 28 -1.58 6.95 -15.43
CA PRO A 28 -0.22 6.64 -14.98
C PRO A 28 0.40 7.83 -14.22
N VAL A 29 -0.28 8.26 -13.16
CA VAL A 29 0.13 9.37 -12.30
C VAL A 29 0.31 8.85 -10.89
N LYS A 30 1.48 9.08 -10.31
CA LYS A 30 1.69 8.87 -8.88
C LYS A 30 1.32 10.14 -8.15
N TYR A 31 0.40 10.02 -7.20
CA TYR A 31 0.07 11.06 -6.24
C TYR A 31 0.67 10.72 -4.89
N GLU A 32 0.97 11.74 -4.11
CA GLU A 32 1.53 11.61 -2.77
C GLU A 32 1.00 12.70 -1.86
N PHE A 33 0.64 12.35 -0.64
CA PHE A 33 0.25 13.34 0.37
C PHE A 33 1.48 13.97 1.01
N ASP A 34 1.56 15.30 0.94
CA ASP A 34 2.46 16.03 1.81
C ASP A 34 1.89 16.04 3.24
N LYS A 35 2.58 15.37 4.14
CA LYS A 35 2.15 15.17 5.54
C LYS A 35 1.98 16.48 6.30
N LYS A 36 2.74 17.54 5.93
CA LYS A 36 2.69 18.84 6.61
C LYS A 36 1.47 19.66 6.21
N SER A 37 1.21 19.77 4.92
CA SER A 37 0.07 20.54 4.41
C SER A 37 -1.22 19.73 4.33
N GLY A 38 -1.14 18.39 4.32
CA GLY A 38 -2.25 17.49 4.08
C GLY A 38 -2.84 17.62 2.67
N ALA A 39 -2.09 18.19 1.75
CA ALA A 39 -2.47 18.32 0.35
C ALA A 39 -1.96 17.12 -0.46
N LEU A 40 -2.73 16.71 -1.45
CA LEU A 40 -2.34 15.68 -2.41
C LEU A 40 -1.58 16.35 -3.55
N PHE A 41 -0.35 15.93 -3.78
CA PHE A 41 0.50 16.41 -4.87
C PHE A 41 0.59 15.37 -5.98
N VAL A 42 0.81 15.83 -7.19
CA VAL A 42 1.34 14.99 -8.27
C VAL A 42 2.84 14.83 -7.99
N ASP A 43 3.25 13.64 -7.54
CA ASP A 43 4.67 13.32 -7.35
C ASP A 43 5.35 13.22 -8.73
N ARG A 44 4.79 12.36 -9.61
CA ARG A 44 5.27 12.22 -10.98
C ARG A 44 4.23 11.57 -11.90
N ILE A 45 4.44 11.74 -13.20
CA ILE A 45 3.78 10.93 -14.22
C ILE A 45 4.72 9.75 -14.51
N LEU A 46 4.21 8.51 -14.44
CA LEU A 46 5.00 7.33 -14.76
C LEU A 46 5.48 7.42 -16.21
N HIS A 47 6.74 7.10 -16.47
CA HIS A 47 7.26 7.10 -17.84
C HIS A 47 6.75 5.90 -18.65
N THR A 48 6.32 4.84 -17.97
CA THR A 48 5.63 3.71 -18.61
C THR A 48 4.12 3.97 -18.69
N PRO A 49 3.38 3.39 -19.64
CA PRO A 49 1.93 3.51 -19.72
C PRO A 49 1.20 2.61 -18.71
N MET A 50 1.92 2.08 -17.72
CA MET A 50 1.37 1.17 -16.72
C MET A 50 0.44 1.89 -15.76
N ARG A 51 -0.57 1.16 -15.27
CA ARG A 51 -1.56 1.64 -14.31
C ARG A 51 -1.45 0.83 -13.03
N TYR A 52 -1.69 1.45 -11.88
CA TYR A 52 -1.67 0.74 -10.61
C TYR A 52 -2.71 -0.39 -10.62
N PRO A 53 -2.30 -1.64 -10.26
CA PRO A 53 -3.17 -2.82 -10.34
C PRO A 53 -4.16 -2.92 -9.18
N ALA A 54 -3.99 -2.12 -8.13
CA ALA A 54 -4.85 -2.03 -6.97
C ALA A 54 -4.90 -0.57 -6.48
N ASN A 55 -5.85 -0.25 -5.61
CA ASN A 55 -5.85 1.06 -4.95
C ASN A 55 -4.64 1.14 -4.03
N TYR A 56 -3.80 2.14 -4.23
CA TYR A 56 -2.55 2.32 -3.53
C TYR A 56 -2.63 3.50 -2.56
N GLY A 57 -2.00 3.35 -1.42
CA GLY A 57 -1.92 4.37 -0.40
C GLY A 57 -1.04 3.93 0.74
N PHE A 58 -1.20 4.53 1.91
CA PHE A 58 -0.35 4.26 3.07
C PHE A 58 -1.15 4.17 4.37
N VAL A 59 -0.55 3.56 5.37
CA VAL A 59 -1.09 3.45 6.74
C VAL A 59 -0.56 4.61 7.58
N PRO A 60 -1.42 5.49 8.12
CA PRO A 60 -0.96 6.60 8.97
C PRO A 60 -0.32 6.09 10.28
N HIS A 61 0.53 6.92 10.90
CA HIS A 61 1.26 6.59 12.15
C HIS A 61 2.08 5.30 12.08
N THR A 62 2.65 5.03 10.90
CA THR A 62 3.62 3.96 10.66
C THR A 62 4.89 4.54 10.07
N LEU A 63 6.00 3.84 10.23
CA LEU A 63 7.29 4.22 9.66
C LEU A 63 7.99 2.96 9.13
N SER A 64 8.29 2.94 7.84
CA SER A 64 9.08 1.92 7.18
C SER A 64 10.59 2.22 7.30
N PRO A 65 11.48 1.27 7.01
CA PRO A 65 12.92 1.48 7.13
C PRO A 65 13.48 2.59 6.24
N ASP A 66 12.82 2.89 5.13
CA ASP A 66 13.17 3.97 4.18
C ASP A 66 12.78 5.39 4.68
N GLY A 67 12.04 5.46 5.80
CA GLY A 67 11.61 6.73 6.41
C GLY A 67 10.22 7.20 6.01
N ASP A 68 9.52 6.45 5.17
CA ASP A 68 8.15 6.73 4.75
C ASP A 68 7.12 5.89 5.53
N PRO A 69 5.83 6.26 5.54
CA PRO A 69 4.77 5.41 6.07
C PRO A 69 4.70 4.08 5.32
N LEU A 70 4.20 3.06 6.00
CA LEU A 70 4.02 1.75 5.40
C LEU A 70 2.99 1.77 4.27
N ASP A 71 3.41 1.43 3.08
CA ASP A 71 2.59 1.37 1.88
C ASP A 71 1.61 0.19 1.88
N ALA A 72 0.43 0.40 1.31
CA ALA A 72 -0.60 -0.63 1.21
C ALA A 72 -1.33 -0.61 -0.14
N LEU A 73 -1.56 -1.80 -0.69
CA LEU A 73 -2.43 -2.03 -1.83
C LEU A 73 -3.76 -2.61 -1.33
N ILE A 74 -4.85 -1.94 -1.67
CA ILE A 74 -6.19 -2.41 -1.36
C ILE A 74 -6.78 -3.08 -2.58
N ILE A 75 -6.93 -4.41 -2.50
CA ILE A 75 -7.60 -5.20 -3.52
C ILE A 75 -9.09 -4.94 -3.42
N ALA A 76 -9.64 -4.30 -4.42
CA ALA A 76 -11.06 -4.00 -4.50
C ALA A 76 -11.54 -4.04 -5.96
N ARG A 77 -12.85 -4.18 -6.15
CA ARG A 77 -13.47 -4.22 -7.48
C ARG A 77 -13.66 -2.84 -8.12
N SER A 78 -13.45 -1.79 -7.32
CA SER A 78 -13.69 -0.40 -7.75
C SER A 78 -12.50 0.48 -7.41
N PRO A 79 -12.22 1.51 -8.21
CA PRO A 79 -11.29 2.55 -7.84
C PRO A 79 -11.86 3.37 -6.67
N PHE A 80 -10.98 3.74 -5.75
CA PHE A 80 -11.31 4.65 -4.66
C PHE A 80 -10.81 6.07 -4.96
N ILE A 81 -11.55 7.06 -4.48
CA ILE A 81 -11.16 8.46 -4.67
C ILE A 81 -9.90 8.75 -3.83
N PRO A 82 -8.84 9.36 -4.41
CA PRO A 82 -7.69 9.81 -3.64
C PRO A 82 -8.10 10.72 -2.48
N GLY A 83 -7.53 10.47 -1.32
CA GLY A 83 -7.89 11.15 -0.08
C GLY A 83 -8.98 10.44 0.74
N CYS A 84 -9.63 9.41 0.25
CA CYS A 84 -10.51 8.63 1.11
C CYS A 84 -9.72 7.70 2.04
N VAL A 85 -10.32 7.40 3.19
CA VAL A 85 -9.80 6.43 4.16
C VAL A 85 -10.58 5.14 4.03
N VAL A 86 -9.87 4.04 3.83
CA VAL A 86 -10.46 2.70 3.73
C VAL A 86 -10.04 1.87 4.93
N ARG A 87 -11.03 1.31 5.64
CA ARG A 87 -10.74 0.29 6.66
C ARG A 87 -10.47 -1.05 5.96
N ALA A 88 -9.27 -1.58 6.19
CA ALA A 88 -8.78 -2.76 5.51
C ALA A 88 -8.08 -3.71 6.47
N ARG A 89 -8.02 -4.99 6.11
CA ARG A 89 -7.27 -6.00 6.85
C ARG A 89 -6.13 -6.54 5.99
N PRO A 90 -4.93 -6.71 6.55
CA PRO A 90 -3.80 -7.29 5.84
C PRO A 90 -4.04 -8.78 5.56
N ILE A 91 -3.73 -9.19 4.34
CA ILE A 91 -3.79 -10.59 3.88
C ILE A 91 -2.44 -11.12 3.38
N GLY A 92 -1.44 -10.26 3.32
CA GLY A 92 -0.09 -10.61 2.89
C GLY A 92 0.77 -9.37 2.65
N VAL A 93 1.99 -9.60 2.21
CA VAL A 93 2.96 -8.56 1.89
C VAL A 93 3.78 -8.96 0.67
N LEU A 94 4.12 -7.99 -0.18
CA LEU A 94 5.12 -8.14 -1.22
C LEU A 94 6.38 -7.40 -0.78
N ASN A 95 7.44 -8.17 -0.57
CA ASN A 95 8.74 -7.60 -0.23
C ASN A 95 9.43 -7.09 -1.50
N LEU A 96 9.84 -5.84 -1.50
CA LEU A 96 10.58 -5.19 -2.58
C LEU A 96 11.90 -4.63 -2.04
N GLU A 97 12.79 -4.35 -2.95
CA GLU A 97 14.02 -3.59 -2.70
C GLU A 97 14.21 -2.61 -3.86
N ASP A 98 14.50 -1.36 -3.54
CA ASP A 98 14.83 -0.33 -4.53
C ASP A 98 16.08 0.46 -4.12
N GLU A 99 16.35 1.58 -4.79
CA GLU A 99 17.51 2.41 -4.52
C GLU A 99 17.57 3.00 -3.10
N ALA A 100 16.43 3.08 -2.40
CA ALA A 100 16.33 3.56 -1.02
C ALA A 100 16.45 2.43 0.03
N GLY A 101 16.33 1.17 -0.39
CA GLY A 101 16.43 -0.01 0.47
C GLY A 101 15.23 -0.94 0.40
N GLY A 102 14.91 -1.59 1.52
CA GLY A 102 13.73 -2.47 1.63
C GLY A 102 12.44 -1.65 1.59
N ASP A 103 11.50 -2.11 0.78
CA ASP A 103 10.25 -1.43 0.48
C ASP A 103 9.10 -2.46 0.47
N GLU A 104 8.49 -2.66 1.63
CA GLU A 104 7.41 -3.63 1.79
C GLU A 104 6.07 -3.01 1.37
N LYS A 105 5.30 -3.75 0.57
CA LYS A 105 3.94 -3.37 0.18
C LYS A 105 2.93 -4.30 0.83
N LEU A 106 2.16 -3.80 1.80
CA LEU A 106 1.05 -4.56 2.36
C LEU A 106 0.02 -4.86 1.27
N ILE A 107 -0.51 -6.07 1.29
CA ILE A 107 -1.67 -6.46 0.49
C ILE A 107 -2.86 -6.59 1.44
N CYS A 108 -3.88 -5.80 1.17
CA CYS A 108 -5.05 -5.71 2.02
C CYS A 108 -6.33 -5.89 1.22
N VAL A 109 -7.38 -6.27 1.91
CA VAL A 109 -8.77 -6.23 1.42
C VAL A 109 -9.61 -5.35 2.35
N PRO A 110 -10.68 -4.70 1.88
CA PRO A 110 -11.60 -3.99 2.76
C PRO A 110 -12.13 -4.91 3.86
N VAL A 111 -12.37 -4.37 5.06
CA VAL A 111 -13.05 -5.13 6.11
C VAL A 111 -14.48 -5.50 5.69
N ASP A 112 -15.02 -6.59 6.21
CA ASP A 112 -16.31 -7.15 5.78
C ASP A 112 -17.48 -6.18 5.98
N THR A 113 -17.41 -5.32 6.99
CA THR A 113 -18.42 -4.26 7.22
C THR A 113 -18.40 -3.20 6.12
N THR A 114 -17.30 -3.02 5.41
CA THR A 114 -17.20 -2.11 4.26
C THR A 114 -17.58 -2.83 2.98
N PHE A 115 -17.06 -4.04 2.76
CA PHE A 115 -17.36 -4.84 1.58
C PHE A 115 -17.11 -6.34 1.83
N PRO A 116 -18.16 -7.16 2.02
CA PRO A 116 -18.03 -8.57 2.40
C PRO A 116 -17.59 -9.51 1.27
N TYR A 117 -17.25 -8.99 0.10
CA TYR A 117 -16.85 -9.79 -1.06
C TYR A 117 -15.58 -10.64 -0.82
N TYR A 118 -14.74 -10.20 0.10
CA TYR A 118 -13.45 -10.85 0.41
C TYR A 118 -13.46 -11.58 1.76
N SER A 119 -14.63 -11.87 2.33
CA SER A 119 -14.75 -12.49 3.67
C SER A 119 -14.00 -13.81 3.79
N ASP A 120 -13.98 -14.60 2.71
CA ASP A 120 -13.29 -15.92 2.66
C ASP A 120 -11.80 -15.83 2.30
N VAL A 121 -11.28 -14.61 2.06
CA VAL A 121 -9.87 -14.39 1.73
C VAL A 121 -9.08 -14.15 2.99
N GLY A 122 -8.36 -15.14 3.50
CA GLY A 122 -7.50 -15.02 4.68
C GLY A 122 -6.05 -14.66 4.35
N GLU A 123 -5.59 -15.10 3.19
CA GLU A 123 -4.21 -14.97 2.71
C GLU A 123 -4.17 -14.40 1.30
N GLN A 124 -3.07 -13.77 0.90
CA GLN A 124 -2.88 -13.29 -0.48
C GLN A 124 -3.03 -14.42 -1.52
N ARG A 125 -2.63 -15.65 -1.18
CA ARG A 125 -2.75 -16.83 -2.05
C ARG A 125 -4.18 -17.29 -2.29
N ASP A 126 -5.14 -16.82 -1.51
CA ASP A 126 -6.56 -17.08 -1.72
C ASP A 126 -7.14 -16.24 -2.87
N LEU A 127 -6.40 -15.19 -3.27
CA LEU A 127 -6.74 -14.40 -4.45
C LEU A 127 -6.43 -15.18 -5.73
N PRO A 128 -7.13 -14.89 -6.84
CA PRO A 128 -6.73 -15.43 -8.13
C PRO A 128 -5.26 -15.14 -8.45
N SER A 129 -4.50 -16.13 -8.87
CA SER A 129 -3.06 -16.01 -9.12
C SER A 129 -2.70 -14.86 -10.08
N ILE A 130 -3.58 -14.58 -11.04
CA ILE A 130 -3.39 -13.48 -11.98
C ILE A 130 -3.32 -12.10 -11.29
N VAL A 131 -4.04 -11.91 -10.17
CA VAL A 131 -3.99 -10.65 -9.40
C VAL A 131 -2.58 -10.45 -8.81
N LEU A 132 -2.01 -11.50 -8.21
CA LEU A 132 -0.66 -11.45 -7.66
C LEU A 132 0.38 -11.22 -8.75
N GLN A 133 0.25 -11.90 -9.89
CA GLN A 133 1.12 -11.73 -11.05
C GLN A 133 1.07 -10.31 -11.61
N GLN A 134 -0.12 -9.69 -11.67
CA GLN A 134 -0.27 -8.30 -12.13
C GLN A 134 0.41 -7.31 -11.18
N ILE A 135 0.28 -7.51 -9.87
CA ILE A 135 0.94 -6.68 -8.85
C ILE A 135 2.47 -6.82 -8.97
N GLU A 136 2.97 -8.04 -9.02
CA GLU A 136 4.40 -8.30 -9.17
C GLU A 136 4.96 -7.73 -10.46
N HIS A 137 4.27 -7.93 -11.58
CA HIS A 137 4.65 -7.38 -12.87
C HIS A 137 4.68 -5.85 -12.87
N PHE A 138 3.68 -5.21 -12.25
CA PHE A 138 3.65 -3.76 -12.13
C PHE A 138 4.89 -3.24 -11.40
N PHE A 139 5.16 -3.71 -10.20
CA PHE A 139 6.30 -3.22 -9.41
C PHE A 139 7.65 -3.54 -10.07
N LYS A 140 7.74 -4.64 -10.80
CA LYS A 140 8.96 -5.00 -11.53
C LYS A 140 9.26 -4.05 -12.69
N HIS A 141 8.25 -3.44 -13.30
CA HIS A 141 8.39 -2.76 -14.58
C HIS A 141 7.97 -1.28 -14.61
N TYR A 142 7.27 -0.78 -13.58
CA TYR A 142 6.72 0.58 -13.64
C TYR A 142 7.80 1.69 -13.65
N LYS A 143 9.02 1.40 -13.19
CA LYS A 143 10.18 2.30 -13.23
C LYS A 143 11.14 2.04 -14.42
N ASP A 144 10.87 1.09 -15.32
CA ASP A 144 11.80 0.65 -16.37
C ASP A 144 12.32 1.78 -17.28
N LEU A 145 11.53 2.83 -17.47
CA LEU A 145 11.89 3.99 -18.31
C LEU A 145 12.40 5.19 -17.49
N GLU A 146 12.54 5.05 -16.17
CA GLU A 146 13.10 6.06 -15.29
C GLU A 146 14.61 5.80 -15.11
N SER A 147 15.44 6.78 -15.51
CA SER A 147 16.89 6.66 -15.38
C SER A 147 17.30 6.58 -13.88
N GLU A 148 18.28 5.72 -13.60
CA GLU A 148 18.86 5.54 -12.26
C GLU A 148 17.92 4.94 -11.20
N LYS A 149 16.69 4.54 -11.59
CA LYS A 149 15.75 3.85 -10.72
C LYS A 149 15.65 2.38 -11.07
N TRP A 150 15.49 1.58 -10.05
CA TRP A 150 15.30 0.14 -10.18
C TRP A 150 14.40 -0.40 -9.06
N VAL A 151 13.79 -1.54 -9.30
CA VAL A 151 13.06 -2.30 -8.30
C VAL A 151 13.41 -3.77 -8.45
N ARG A 152 13.72 -4.41 -7.35
CA ARG A 152 13.85 -5.86 -7.25
C ARG A 152 12.66 -6.42 -6.50
N VAL A 153 11.88 -7.25 -7.16
CA VAL A 153 10.77 -7.94 -6.53
C VAL A 153 11.32 -9.13 -5.74
N GLY A 154 11.01 -9.17 -4.47
CA GLY A 154 11.40 -10.22 -3.54
C GLY A 154 10.31 -11.29 -3.39
N LYS A 155 10.13 -11.79 -2.18
CA LYS A 155 9.18 -12.85 -1.88
C LYS A 155 7.83 -12.29 -1.41
N TRP A 156 6.80 -13.07 -1.64
CA TRP A 156 5.51 -12.89 -0.99
C TRP A 156 5.57 -13.39 0.45
N GLY A 157 5.09 -12.60 1.37
CA GLY A 157 4.84 -12.99 2.75
C GLY A 157 3.35 -13.21 3.00
N ASP A 158 3.03 -13.99 4.01
CA ASP A 158 1.66 -14.30 4.41
C ASP A 158 1.02 -13.20 5.28
N ALA A 159 -0.21 -13.41 5.72
CA ALA A 159 -0.92 -12.45 6.56
C ALA A 159 -0.27 -12.28 7.95
N GLU A 160 0.40 -13.30 8.48
CA GLU A 160 1.11 -13.20 9.75
C GLU A 160 2.35 -12.31 9.63
N GLU A 161 3.13 -12.48 8.56
CA GLU A 161 4.26 -11.59 8.25
C GLU A 161 3.79 -10.15 8.05
N ALA A 162 2.70 -9.95 7.30
CA ALA A 162 2.12 -8.61 7.09
C ALA A 162 1.74 -7.94 8.42
N ARG A 163 1.06 -8.66 9.33
CA ARG A 163 0.70 -8.14 10.66
C ARG A 163 1.93 -7.81 11.51
N ARG A 164 2.96 -8.64 11.46
CA ARG A 164 4.24 -8.38 12.16
C ARG A 164 4.88 -7.08 11.67
N ILE A 165 4.96 -6.87 10.34
CA ILE A 165 5.49 -5.65 9.74
C ILE A 165 4.70 -4.42 10.21
N VAL A 166 3.38 -4.49 10.26
CA VAL A 166 2.54 -3.41 10.79
C VAL A 166 2.90 -3.05 12.23
N VAL A 167 3.04 -4.05 13.11
CA VAL A 167 3.41 -3.83 14.52
C VAL A 167 4.78 -3.16 14.62
N GLU A 168 5.76 -3.62 13.85
CA GLU A 168 7.10 -3.05 13.81
C GLU A 168 7.09 -1.61 13.27
N ALA A 169 6.32 -1.32 12.23
CA ALA A 169 6.21 0.02 11.65
C ALA A 169 5.54 1.02 12.61
N ILE A 170 4.51 0.59 13.36
CA ILE A 170 3.90 1.39 14.44
C ILE A 170 4.90 1.67 15.56
N ALA A 171 5.69 0.66 15.95
CA ALA A 171 6.70 0.82 17.00
C ALA A 171 7.81 1.79 16.57
N ARG A 172 8.29 1.71 15.31
CA ARG A 172 9.27 2.66 14.75
C ARG A 172 8.73 4.09 14.74
N TYR A 173 7.49 4.28 14.30
CA TYR A 173 6.86 5.60 14.31
C TYR A 173 6.87 6.23 15.70
N LYS A 174 6.42 5.51 16.74
CA LYS A 174 6.37 5.98 18.12
C LYS A 174 7.75 6.30 18.72
N THR A 175 8.82 5.72 18.20
CA THR A 175 10.18 5.99 18.68
C THR A 175 10.86 7.15 17.94
N ALA A 176 10.29 7.58 16.82
CA ALA A 176 10.78 8.68 15.99
C ALA A 176 10.13 10.03 16.35
N GLU A 177 9.00 10.02 17.09
CA GLU A 177 8.38 11.21 17.69
C GLU A 177 9.13 11.67 18.95
#